data_cb9c148f625f70faff6387b7578cb7af
#
_entry.id   cb9c148f625f70faff6387b7578cb7af
#
_cell.length_a   1.000
_cell.length_b   1.000
_cell.length_c   1.000
_cell.angle_alpha   90.00
_cell.angle_beta   90.00
_cell.angle_gamma   90.00
#
_symmetry.space_group_name_H-M   'P 1'
#
loop_
_entity.id
_entity.type
_entity.pdbx_description
1 polymer ?
#
loop_
_entity_poly.entity_id
_entity_poly.type
_entity_poly.pdbx_seq_one_letter_code
_entity_poly.pdbx_strand_id
1 'polypeptide(L)'
;MAKEPTAAPETSGLSAEECQDMIQKSLRTPMVKFLREKMEKAGCAVGDNFIKAAHCDKKISGYYAFGQGIIVCNNHLKIQDEVNQVVINKLINLYDVCRAANLDWTNCAHHACTAIRANHLSGDCHYKRELLRGNIKIRGHEQECVKRRVMKSLANNPYCSEAAAKDAMEAVWDVCYNDTQPFDRAP
;
A
#
# COMPACT_ATOMS: atom_id res chain seq x y z
N MET A 1 -22.78 -37.21 27.14
CA MET A 1 -22.61 -35.83 26.72
C MET A 1 -21.26 -35.74 26.05
N ALA A 2 -21.22 -35.84 24.74
CA ALA A 2 -20.01 -35.67 23.94
C ALA A 2 -19.77 -34.18 23.70
N LYS A 3 -18.59 -33.68 24.09
CA LYS A 3 -18.14 -32.35 23.74
C LYS A 3 -17.81 -32.34 22.25
N GLU A 4 -18.52 -31.51 21.49
CA GLU A 4 -18.15 -31.14 20.13
C GLU A 4 -16.74 -30.49 20.15
N PRO A 5 -15.88 -30.84 19.18
CA PRO A 5 -14.61 -30.15 19.04
C PRO A 5 -14.90 -28.74 18.49
N THR A 6 -14.59 -27.71 19.28
CA THR A 6 -14.54 -26.34 18.80
C THR A 6 -13.53 -26.25 17.66
N ALA A 7 -14.02 -26.07 16.44
CA ALA A 7 -13.17 -25.78 15.30
C ALA A 7 -12.33 -24.53 15.60
N ALA A 8 -11.01 -24.66 15.51
CA ALA A 8 -10.11 -23.53 15.55
C ALA A 8 -10.49 -22.55 14.42
N PRO A 9 -10.45 -21.23 14.64
CA PRO A 9 -10.75 -20.26 13.57
C PRO A 9 -9.76 -20.49 12.43
N GLU A 10 -10.30 -20.79 11.24
CA GLU A 10 -9.50 -20.85 10.02
C GLU A 10 -8.78 -19.51 9.84
N THR A 11 -7.48 -19.47 10.05
CA THR A 11 -6.63 -18.34 9.72
C THR A 11 -6.55 -18.26 8.20
N SER A 12 -7.39 -17.41 7.59
CA SER A 12 -7.50 -17.29 6.14
C SER A 12 -6.30 -16.64 5.45
N GLY A 13 -5.26 -16.28 6.16
CA GLY A 13 -4.07 -15.59 5.69
C GLY A 13 -2.76 -16.30 6.05
N LEU A 14 -1.64 -15.65 5.72
CA LEU A 14 -0.29 -16.11 6.05
C LEU A 14 -0.03 -16.07 7.56
N SER A 15 0.85 -16.95 8.06
CA SER A 15 1.47 -16.76 9.36
C SER A 15 2.43 -15.55 9.33
N ALA A 16 2.78 -15.03 10.51
CA ALA A 16 3.73 -13.91 10.60
C ALA A 16 5.11 -14.32 10.06
N GLU A 17 5.54 -15.56 10.31
CA GLU A 17 6.83 -16.09 9.83
C GLU A 17 6.85 -16.24 8.31
N GLU A 18 5.84 -16.87 7.72
CA GLU A 18 5.69 -16.98 6.25
C GLU A 18 5.68 -15.62 5.56
N CYS A 19 4.93 -14.67 6.13
CA CYS A 19 4.87 -13.31 5.61
C CYS A 19 6.23 -12.60 5.74
N GLN A 20 6.94 -12.77 6.84
CA GLN A 20 8.27 -12.19 7.04
C GLN A 20 9.28 -12.74 6.03
N ASP A 21 9.24 -14.04 5.73
CA ASP A 21 10.07 -14.65 4.69
C ASP A 21 9.75 -14.09 3.30
N MET A 22 8.45 -13.85 3.02
CA MET A 22 8.02 -13.22 1.78
C MET A 22 8.46 -11.77 1.68
N ILE A 23 8.48 -11.02 2.80
CA ILE A 23 9.05 -9.66 2.85
C ILE A 23 10.53 -9.71 2.51
N GLN A 24 11.31 -10.65 3.07
CA GLN A 24 12.73 -10.79 2.74
C GLN A 24 12.96 -11.09 1.25
N LYS A 25 12.09 -11.89 0.63
CA LYS A 25 12.12 -12.10 -0.82
C LYS A 25 11.79 -10.83 -1.59
N SER A 26 10.80 -10.05 -1.15
CA SER A 26 10.43 -8.75 -1.74
C SER A 26 11.60 -7.77 -1.75
N LEU A 27 12.38 -7.70 -0.67
CA LEU A 27 13.55 -6.81 -0.55
C LEU A 27 14.63 -7.07 -1.61
N ARG A 28 14.65 -8.27 -2.20
CA ARG A 28 15.60 -8.66 -3.24
C ARG A 28 15.12 -8.35 -4.66
N THR A 29 13.86 -7.97 -4.82
CA THR A 29 13.30 -7.64 -6.14
C THR A 29 13.90 -6.34 -6.69
N PRO A 30 14.05 -6.21 -8.03
CA PRO A 30 14.61 -5.00 -8.65
C PRO A 30 13.84 -3.73 -8.28
N MET A 31 12.51 -3.81 -8.24
CA MET A 31 11.64 -2.66 -7.91
C MET A 31 11.88 -2.15 -6.48
N VAL A 32 11.94 -3.05 -5.51
CA VAL A 32 12.17 -2.68 -4.10
C VAL A 32 13.58 -2.14 -3.90
N LYS A 33 14.58 -2.75 -4.53
CA LYS A 33 15.96 -2.23 -4.50
C LYS A 33 16.05 -0.82 -5.08
N PHE A 34 15.40 -0.58 -6.22
CA PHE A 34 15.34 0.73 -6.85
C PHE A 34 14.70 1.78 -5.92
N LEU A 35 13.56 1.48 -5.32
CA LEU A 35 12.87 2.39 -4.40
C LEU A 35 13.75 2.71 -3.17
N ARG A 36 14.38 1.71 -2.58
CA ARG A 36 15.29 1.89 -1.44
C ARG A 36 16.47 2.79 -1.79
N GLU A 37 17.08 2.59 -2.97
CA GLU A 37 18.16 3.46 -3.46
C GLU A 37 17.70 4.92 -3.64
N LYS A 38 16.50 5.12 -4.21
CA LYS A 38 15.94 6.46 -4.37
C LYS A 38 15.62 7.14 -3.04
N MET A 39 15.15 6.36 -2.06
CA MET A 39 14.93 6.85 -0.70
C MET A 39 16.22 7.24 0.00
N GLU A 40 17.27 6.43 -0.13
CA GLU A 40 18.59 6.74 0.41
C GLU A 40 19.14 8.04 -0.17
N LYS A 41 19.03 8.22 -1.49
CA LYS A 41 19.40 9.48 -2.18
C LYS A 41 18.56 10.69 -1.74
N ALA A 42 17.34 10.46 -1.32
CA ALA A 42 16.46 11.50 -0.75
C ALA A 42 16.71 11.76 0.75
N GLY A 43 17.69 11.08 1.35
CA GLY A 43 18.04 11.24 2.76
C GLY A 43 17.30 10.33 3.74
N CYS A 44 16.55 9.34 3.26
CA CYS A 44 15.81 8.39 4.08
C CYS A 44 16.24 6.96 3.78
N ALA A 45 17.26 6.46 4.45
CA ALA A 45 17.66 5.07 4.34
C ALA A 45 16.66 4.13 5.03
N VAL A 46 16.30 3.05 4.36
CA VAL A 46 15.42 2.00 4.88
C VAL A 46 16.22 0.72 5.08
N GLY A 47 16.42 0.32 6.32
CA GLY A 47 17.08 -0.94 6.69
C GLY A 47 16.19 -2.16 6.45
N ASP A 48 16.78 -3.36 6.48
CA ASP A 48 16.05 -4.61 6.22
C ASP A 48 15.02 -4.94 7.31
N ASN A 49 15.23 -4.45 8.54
CA ASN A 49 14.31 -4.63 9.66
C ASN A 49 13.19 -3.57 9.75
N PHE A 50 13.14 -2.67 8.77
CA PHE A 50 12.16 -1.59 8.73
C PHE A 50 10.77 -2.06 8.30
N ILE A 51 10.69 -3.21 7.63
CA ILE A 51 9.45 -3.81 7.14
C ILE A 51 9.20 -5.11 7.89
N LYS A 52 8.06 -5.19 8.59
CA LYS A 52 7.72 -6.29 9.48
C LYS A 52 6.33 -6.85 9.20
N ALA A 53 6.18 -8.16 9.33
CA ALA A 53 4.90 -8.82 9.34
C ALA A 53 4.25 -8.72 10.72
N ALA A 54 2.96 -8.41 10.77
CA ALA A 54 2.17 -8.45 12.00
C ALA A 54 0.70 -8.77 11.69
N HIS A 55 -0.01 -9.30 12.68
CA HIS A 55 -1.46 -9.47 12.63
C HIS A 55 -2.15 -8.11 12.77
N CYS A 56 -3.14 -7.83 11.93
CA CYS A 56 -3.90 -6.58 11.94
C CYS A 56 -5.40 -6.85 12.11
N ASP A 57 -6.04 -6.18 13.08
CA ASP A 57 -7.49 -6.30 13.31
C ASP A 57 -8.30 -5.59 12.22
N LYS A 58 -7.77 -4.49 11.67
CA LYS A 58 -8.40 -3.77 10.56
C LYS A 58 -8.18 -4.50 9.24
N LYS A 59 -9.16 -4.49 8.35
CA LYS A 59 -9.05 -5.03 6.98
C LYS A 59 -8.19 -4.13 6.09
N ILE A 60 -6.91 -4.05 6.38
CA ILE A 60 -5.89 -3.36 5.59
C ILE A 60 -4.74 -4.31 5.29
N SER A 61 -4.05 -4.10 4.17
CA SER A 61 -2.92 -4.96 3.78
C SER A 61 -1.61 -4.55 4.46
N GLY A 62 -1.50 -3.32 4.89
CA GLY A 62 -0.33 -2.79 5.57
C GLY A 62 -0.42 -1.28 5.79
N TYR A 63 0.42 -0.77 6.66
CA TYR A 63 0.48 0.66 7.01
C TYR A 63 1.89 1.06 7.46
N TYR A 64 2.13 2.37 7.47
CA TYR A 64 3.31 2.94 8.08
C TYR A 64 3.02 3.24 9.55
N ALA A 65 3.79 2.66 10.43
CA ALA A 65 3.74 2.93 11.86
C ALA A 65 4.87 3.91 12.23
N PHE A 66 4.51 5.09 12.68
CA PHE A 66 5.49 6.12 13.03
C PHE A 66 6.49 5.60 14.08
N GLY A 67 7.78 5.71 13.77
CA GLY A 67 8.86 5.21 14.64
C GLY A 67 9.07 3.69 14.64
N GLN A 68 8.21 2.90 13.98
CA GLN A 68 8.31 1.44 13.90
C GLN A 68 8.59 0.91 12.49
N GLY A 69 8.31 1.70 11.47
CA GLY A 69 8.48 1.31 10.09
C GLY A 69 7.20 0.87 9.39
N ILE A 70 7.33 0.03 8.38
CA ILE A 70 6.20 -0.49 7.60
C ILE A 70 5.73 -1.81 8.23
N ILE A 71 4.44 -1.89 8.50
CA ILE A 71 3.77 -3.10 8.95
C ILE A 71 3.00 -3.72 7.78
N VAL A 72 3.26 -4.98 7.49
CA VAL A 72 2.56 -5.80 6.51
C VAL A 72 1.60 -6.72 7.26
N CYS A 73 0.32 -6.63 6.97
CA CYS A 73 -0.73 -7.35 7.69
C CYS A 73 -0.86 -8.80 7.19
N ASN A 74 -0.13 -9.73 7.79
CA ASN A 74 -0.01 -11.11 7.32
C ASN A 74 -1.34 -11.84 7.19
N ASN A 75 -2.28 -11.60 8.09
CA ASN A 75 -3.57 -12.29 8.12
C ASN A 75 -4.53 -11.89 6.98
N HIS A 76 -4.20 -10.85 6.21
CA HIS A 76 -4.98 -10.38 5.05
C HIS A 76 -4.31 -10.70 3.71
N LEU A 77 -3.19 -11.42 3.72
CA LEU A 77 -2.39 -11.77 2.54
C LEU A 77 -2.25 -13.28 2.42
N LYS A 78 -2.05 -13.78 1.19
CA LYS A 78 -2.00 -15.22 0.90
C LYS A 78 -0.81 -15.64 0.05
N ILE A 79 -0.34 -14.76 -0.83
CA ILE A 79 0.70 -15.10 -1.83
C ILE A 79 1.81 -14.04 -1.89
N GLN A 80 2.96 -14.44 -2.40
CA GLN A 80 4.15 -13.58 -2.55
C GLN A 80 3.86 -12.30 -3.32
N ASP A 81 3.04 -12.37 -4.38
CA ASP A 81 2.73 -11.21 -5.20
C ASP A 81 1.97 -10.12 -4.41
N GLU A 82 1.04 -10.51 -3.55
CA GLU A 82 0.32 -9.58 -2.68
C GLU A 82 1.29 -8.91 -1.69
N VAL A 83 2.22 -9.66 -1.10
CA VAL A 83 3.23 -9.11 -0.20
C VAL A 83 4.12 -8.11 -0.95
N ASN A 84 4.59 -8.46 -2.15
CA ASN A 84 5.38 -7.56 -2.99
C ASN A 84 4.64 -6.24 -3.25
N GLN A 85 3.35 -6.31 -3.57
CA GLN A 85 2.54 -5.12 -3.86
C GLN A 85 2.37 -4.22 -2.62
N VAL A 86 2.15 -4.80 -1.46
CA VAL A 86 2.06 -4.03 -0.21
C VAL A 86 3.39 -3.34 0.09
N VAL A 87 4.51 -4.06 -0.01
CA VAL A 87 5.85 -3.50 0.23
C VAL A 87 6.12 -2.34 -0.73
N ILE A 88 5.90 -2.52 -2.03
CA ILE A 88 6.11 -1.47 -3.03
C ILE A 88 5.20 -0.25 -2.76
N ASN A 89 3.92 -0.48 -2.52
CA ASN A 89 2.95 0.58 -2.23
C ASN A 89 3.37 1.42 -1.02
N LYS A 90 3.79 0.76 0.07
CA LYS A 90 4.21 1.47 1.28
C LYS A 90 5.56 2.17 1.15
N LEU A 91 6.47 1.63 0.36
CA LEU A 91 7.73 2.31 0.04
C LEU A 91 7.52 3.57 -0.80
N ILE A 92 6.54 3.58 -1.71
CA ILE A 92 6.18 4.80 -2.47
C ILE A 92 5.59 5.85 -1.53
N ASN A 93 4.67 5.47 -0.63
CA ASN A 93 4.17 6.40 0.39
C ASN A 93 5.32 7.00 1.23
N LEU A 94 6.25 6.16 1.66
CA LEU A 94 7.39 6.62 2.47
C LEU A 94 8.35 7.49 1.67
N TYR A 95 8.56 7.19 0.38
CA TYR A 95 9.32 8.06 -0.52
C TYR A 95 8.69 9.46 -0.59
N ASP A 96 7.37 9.56 -0.65
CA ASP A 96 6.68 10.85 -0.65
C ASP A 96 6.90 11.61 0.68
N VAL A 97 6.89 10.90 1.81
CA VAL A 97 7.24 11.50 3.10
C VAL A 97 8.68 12.03 3.11
N CYS A 98 9.61 11.27 2.52
CA CYS A 98 11.03 11.65 2.47
C CYS A 98 11.29 12.89 1.61
N ARG A 99 10.65 12.98 0.45
CA ARG A 99 10.88 14.08 -0.50
C ARG A 99 10.09 15.35 -0.19
N ALA A 100 8.99 15.21 0.53
CA ALA A 100 8.08 16.31 0.85
C ALA A 100 8.20 16.70 2.33
N ALA A 101 8.95 17.79 2.63
CA ALA A 101 9.17 18.27 3.99
C ALA A 101 7.87 18.61 4.77
N ASN A 102 6.76 18.85 4.06
CA ASN A 102 5.50 19.36 4.62
C ASN A 102 4.35 18.36 4.48
N LEU A 103 4.62 17.07 4.26
CA LEU A 103 3.54 16.09 4.16
C LEU A 103 2.85 15.92 5.51
N ASP A 104 1.58 16.28 5.56
CA ASP A 104 0.74 16.23 6.75
C ASP A 104 -0.41 15.23 6.54
N TRP A 105 -0.40 14.15 7.29
CA TRP A 105 -1.42 13.10 7.21
C TRP A 105 -2.80 13.52 7.71
N THR A 106 -2.90 14.64 8.43
CA THR A 106 -4.18 15.23 8.83
C THR A 106 -4.83 16.01 7.70
N ASN A 107 -4.05 16.38 6.69
CA ASN A 107 -4.52 17.03 5.47
C ASN A 107 -4.99 15.99 4.46
N CYS A 108 -6.28 15.97 4.16
CA CYS A 108 -6.89 14.99 3.24
C CYS A 108 -6.29 15.06 1.82
N ALA A 109 -5.91 16.25 1.34
CA ALA A 109 -5.29 16.39 0.02
C ALA A 109 -3.88 15.78 -0.02
N HIS A 110 -3.08 15.94 1.04
CA HIS A 110 -1.78 15.30 1.16
C HIS A 110 -1.90 13.77 1.20
N HIS A 111 -2.82 13.25 2.01
CA HIS A 111 -3.07 11.82 2.09
C HIS A 111 -3.61 11.28 0.74
N ALA A 112 -4.55 11.98 0.10
CA ALA A 112 -5.07 11.59 -1.21
C ALA A 112 -3.96 11.53 -2.26
N CYS A 113 -3.09 12.53 -2.31
CA CYS A 113 -2.00 12.59 -3.28
C CYS A 113 -1.05 11.39 -3.16
N THR A 114 -0.53 11.12 -1.98
CA THR A 114 0.36 9.96 -1.80
C THR A 114 -0.34 8.62 -2.02
N ALA A 115 -1.64 8.52 -1.69
CA ALA A 115 -2.43 7.33 -1.96
C ALA A 115 -2.67 7.11 -3.47
N ILE A 116 -2.93 8.18 -4.24
CA ILE A 116 -3.03 8.12 -5.70
C ILE A 116 -1.72 7.58 -6.29
N ARG A 117 -0.61 8.19 -5.95
CA ARG A 117 0.71 7.81 -6.44
C ARG A 117 1.07 6.36 -6.10
N ALA A 118 0.89 5.97 -4.84
CA ALA A 118 1.20 4.62 -4.40
C ALA A 118 0.37 3.55 -5.12
N ASN A 119 -0.92 3.77 -5.31
CA ASN A 119 -1.79 2.81 -6.00
C ASN A 119 -1.59 2.80 -7.51
N HIS A 120 -1.20 3.91 -8.11
CA HIS A 120 -0.85 3.99 -9.53
C HIS A 120 0.52 3.36 -9.81
N LEU A 121 1.55 3.78 -9.08
CA LEU A 121 2.94 3.43 -9.38
C LEU A 121 3.37 2.05 -8.84
N SER A 122 2.64 1.46 -7.90
CA SER A 122 2.93 0.09 -7.43
C SER A 122 2.53 -0.99 -8.44
N GLY A 123 1.75 -0.66 -9.46
CA GLY A 123 1.20 -1.63 -10.40
C GLY A 123 0.06 -2.48 -9.83
N ASP A 124 -0.43 -2.16 -8.63
CA ASP A 124 -1.49 -2.93 -7.97
C ASP A 124 -2.85 -2.82 -8.71
N CYS A 125 -3.08 -1.71 -9.39
CA CYS A 125 -4.24 -1.49 -10.24
C CYS A 125 -4.02 -1.87 -11.72
N HIS A 126 -2.94 -2.57 -12.05
CA HIS A 126 -2.71 -3.04 -13.41
C HIS A 126 -3.84 -3.97 -13.87
N TYR A 127 -4.26 -3.87 -15.15
CA TYR A 127 -5.44 -4.56 -15.69
C TYR A 127 -5.41 -6.09 -15.47
N LYS A 128 -4.25 -6.74 -15.53
CA LYS A 128 -4.11 -8.18 -15.29
C LYS A 128 -4.53 -8.56 -13.87
N ARG A 129 -4.19 -7.74 -12.88
CA ARG A 129 -4.57 -7.96 -11.48
C ARG A 129 -6.05 -7.73 -11.26
N GLU A 130 -6.61 -6.70 -11.88
CA GLU A 130 -8.03 -6.42 -11.82
C GLU A 130 -8.87 -7.53 -12.49
N LEU A 131 -8.40 -8.11 -13.60
CA LEU A 131 -9.04 -9.28 -14.21
C LEU A 131 -9.05 -10.49 -13.26
N LEU A 132 -7.94 -10.78 -12.58
CA LEU A 132 -7.86 -11.86 -11.60
C LEU A 132 -8.78 -11.62 -10.39
N ARG A 133 -9.14 -10.38 -10.11
CA ARG A 133 -10.10 -9.99 -9.07
C ARG A 133 -11.56 -9.99 -9.56
N GLY A 134 -11.81 -10.37 -10.82
CA GLY A 134 -13.14 -10.41 -11.43
C GLY A 134 -13.62 -9.09 -12.04
N ASN A 135 -12.77 -8.09 -12.14
CA ASN A 135 -13.10 -6.80 -12.76
C ASN A 135 -12.78 -6.85 -14.26
N ILE A 136 -13.81 -7.02 -15.09
CA ILE A 136 -13.67 -7.22 -16.55
C ILE A 136 -13.69 -5.93 -17.38
N LYS A 137 -13.85 -4.78 -16.78
CA LYS A 137 -13.86 -3.50 -17.49
C LYS A 137 -12.43 -3.08 -17.86
N ILE A 138 -12.13 -2.96 -19.14
CA ILE A 138 -10.76 -2.69 -19.64
C ILE A 138 -10.47 -1.19 -19.74
N ARG A 139 -11.40 -0.37 -20.24
CA ARG A 139 -11.20 1.09 -20.37
C ARG A 139 -11.40 1.80 -19.03
N GLY A 140 -10.39 2.60 -18.64
CA GLY A 140 -10.42 3.41 -17.41
C GLY A 140 -10.38 2.57 -16.11
N HIS A 141 -10.18 1.25 -16.21
CA HIS A 141 -10.19 0.35 -15.05
C HIS A 141 -9.09 0.70 -14.04
N GLU A 142 -7.92 1.12 -14.50
CA GLU A 142 -6.81 1.50 -13.63
C GLU A 142 -7.17 2.74 -12.80
N GLN A 143 -7.65 3.79 -13.45
CA GLN A 143 -8.07 5.00 -12.74
C GLN A 143 -9.21 4.74 -11.77
N GLU A 144 -10.21 3.95 -12.15
CA GLU A 144 -11.29 3.55 -11.25
C GLU A 144 -10.79 2.73 -10.06
N CYS A 145 -9.84 1.80 -10.29
CA CYS A 145 -9.19 1.04 -9.24
C CYS A 145 -8.43 1.96 -8.28
N VAL A 146 -7.63 2.87 -8.80
CA VAL A 146 -6.87 3.83 -7.99
C VAL A 146 -7.83 4.68 -7.15
N LYS A 147 -8.88 5.26 -7.75
CA LYS A 147 -9.88 6.08 -7.02
C LYS A 147 -10.54 5.29 -5.90
N ARG A 148 -10.99 4.07 -6.17
CA ARG A 148 -11.60 3.18 -5.17
C ARG A 148 -10.66 2.91 -3.99
N ARG A 149 -9.38 2.63 -4.26
CA ARG A 149 -8.37 2.37 -3.25
C ARG A 149 -8.00 3.61 -2.45
N VAL A 150 -7.93 4.76 -3.10
CA VAL A 150 -7.69 6.05 -2.44
C VAL A 150 -8.83 6.34 -1.45
N MET A 151 -10.08 6.21 -1.87
CA MET A 151 -11.23 6.41 -1.00
C MET A 151 -11.23 5.44 0.19
N LYS A 152 -10.86 4.16 -0.03
CA LYS A 152 -10.70 3.19 1.05
C LYS A 152 -9.59 3.57 2.03
N SER A 153 -8.48 4.10 1.54
CA SER A 153 -7.38 4.58 2.38
C SER A 153 -7.81 5.79 3.21
N LEU A 154 -8.44 6.78 2.59
CA LEU A 154 -8.93 7.98 3.25
C LEU A 154 -10.03 7.70 4.28
N ALA A 155 -10.85 6.68 4.07
CA ALA A 155 -11.87 6.25 5.04
C ALA A 155 -11.28 5.79 6.40
N ASN A 156 -10.00 5.40 6.42
CA ASN A 156 -9.28 5.07 7.65
C ASN A 156 -8.63 6.29 8.31
N ASN A 157 -8.70 7.45 7.69
CA ASN A 157 -8.15 8.69 8.23
C ASN A 157 -9.25 9.44 9.02
N PRO A 158 -9.10 9.59 10.36
CA PRO A 158 -10.12 10.21 11.19
C PRO A 158 -10.35 11.70 10.90
N TYR A 159 -9.41 12.35 10.21
CA TYR A 159 -9.50 13.76 9.83
C TYR A 159 -10.24 14.00 8.51
N CYS A 160 -10.61 12.93 7.78
CA CYS A 160 -11.22 13.02 6.46
C CYS A 160 -12.63 12.42 6.48
N SER A 161 -13.66 13.27 6.46
CA SER A 161 -15.02 12.82 6.15
C SER A 161 -15.08 12.27 4.72
N GLU A 162 -16.10 11.49 4.39
CA GLU A 162 -16.28 10.95 3.03
C GLU A 162 -16.33 12.06 1.97
N ALA A 163 -17.07 13.14 2.25
CA ALA A 163 -17.16 14.30 1.36
C ALA A 163 -15.80 15.00 1.20
N ALA A 164 -15.09 15.27 2.31
CA ALA A 164 -13.77 15.89 2.27
C ALA A 164 -12.74 15.01 1.55
N ALA A 165 -12.81 13.70 1.72
CA ALA A 165 -11.94 12.74 1.03
C ALA A 165 -12.16 12.77 -0.49
N LYS A 166 -13.42 12.80 -0.94
CA LYS A 166 -13.78 12.87 -2.35
C LYS A 166 -13.30 14.18 -2.97
N ASP A 167 -13.61 15.31 -2.34
CA ASP A 167 -13.19 16.64 -2.82
C ASP A 167 -11.66 16.76 -2.89
N ALA A 168 -10.97 16.28 -1.86
CA ALA A 168 -9.52 16.28 -1.82
C ALA A 168 -8.91 15.42 -2.93
N MET A 169 -9.43 14.21 -3.15
CA MET A 169 -8.97 13.33 -4.22
C MET A 169 -9.16 13.96 -5.60
N GLU A 170 -10.32 14.53 -5.86
CA GLU A 170 -10.62 15.20 -7.14
C GLU A 170 -9.71 16.41 -7.36
N ALA A 171 -9.47 17.22 -6.34
CA ALA A 171 -8.63 18.42 -6.40
C ALA A 171 -7.18 18.12 -6.76
N VAL A 172 -6.61 17.00 -6.28
CA VAL A 172 -5.20 16.66 -6.51
C VAL A 172 -4.98 15.63 -7.60
N TRP A 173 -6.04 15.10 -8.20
CA TRP A 173 -5.98 13.95 -9.11
C TRP A 173 -4.96 14.13 -10.24
N ASP A 174 -5.11 15.18 -11.03
CA ASP A 174 -4.29 15.38 -12.22
C ASP A 174 -2.80 15.56 -11.90
N VAL A 175 -2.49 16.32 -10.86
CA VAL A 175 -1.11 16.56 -10.44
C VAL A 175 -0.48 15.28 -9.90
N CYS A 176 -1.18 14.56 -9.03
CA CYS A 176 -0.62 13.41 -8.33
C CYS A 176 -0.60 12.14 -9.18
N TYR A 177 -1.59 11.97 -10.07
CA TYR A 177 -1.62 10.83 -10.99
C TYR A 177 -0.51 10.92 -12.05
N ASN A 178 -0.18 12.13 -12.50
CA ASN A 178 0.89 12.36 -13.47
C ASN A 178 2.29 12.51 -12.85
N ASP A 179 2.40 12.60 -11.53
CA ASP A 179 3.69 12.61 -10.85
C ASP A 179 4.22 11.18 -10.69
N THR A 180 5.11 10.77 -11.56
CA THR A 180 5.67 9.41 -11.61
C THR A 180 6.96 9.23 -10.80
N GLN A 181 7.48 10.27 -10.16
CA GLN A 181 8.72 10.14 -9.38
C GLN A 181 8.61 9.06 -8.29
N PRO A 182 9.66 8.28 -8.03
CA PRO A 182 11.04 8.36 -8.56
C PRO A 182 11.25 7.68 -9.91
N PHE A 183 10.21 7.21 -10.57
CA PHE A 183 10.27 6.55 -11.87
C PHE A 183 10.28 7.58 -13.00
N ASP A 184 10.95 7.26 -14.11
CA ASP A 184 10.92 8.10 -15.33
C ASP A 184 9.52 8.08 -15.98
N ARG A 185 8.82 6.95 -15.82
CA ARG A 185 7.42 6.75 -16.24
C ARG A 185 6.74 5.76 -15.30
N ALA A 186 5.43 5.73 -15.29
CA ALA A 186 4.68 4.74 -14.52
C ALA A 186 5.09 3.31 -14.93
N PRO A 187 5.37 2.43 -13.95
CA PRO A 187 5.76 1.04 -14.18
C PRO A 187 4.69 0.20 -14.87
#